data_1169f4f26733d520aa0b1dc0fed8b632
#
_entry.id   1169f4f26733d520aa0b1dc0fed8b632
#
_cell.length_a   1.000
_cell.length_b   1.000
_cell.length_c   1.000
_cell.angle_alpha   90.00
_cell.angle_beta   90.00
_cell.angle_gamma   90.00
#
_symmetry.space_group_name_H-M   'P 1'
#
loop_
_entity.id
_entity.type
_entity.pdbx_description
1 polymer ?
#
loop_
_entity_poly.entity_id
_entity_poly.type
_entity_poly.pdbx_seq_one_letter_code
_entity_poly.pdbx_strand_id
1 'polypeptide(L)'
;MKAVIFQGLHQPLTLETVTDPAPDAGELVVKVGRCGICGSDLHMTEDAAYGCQKGDILGHEFAGEVVALGRDTNGPKIGDLVSVIPLKSCGQCEHCRKGEVQWCSAFGLQGGGYAE
;
A
#
# COMPACT_ATOMS: atom_id res chain seq x y z
N MET A 1 -8.24 -13.16 -3.69
CA MET A 1 -6.76 -13.18 -3.76
C MET A 1 -6.15 -13.79 -2.51
N LYS A 2 -4.90 -14.23 -2.56
CA LYS A 2 -4.15 -14.59 -1.35
C LYS A 2 -3.33 -13.40 -0.88
N ALA A 3 -3.25 -13.23 0.43
CA ALA A 3 -2.46 -12.17 1.05
C ALA A 3 -1.80 -12.64 2.35
N VAL A 4 -0.69 -12.00 2.69
CA VAL A 4 0.01 -12.24 3.96
C VAL A 4 -0.49 -11.23 4.98
N ILE A 5 -1.10 -11.72 6.05
CA ILE A 5 -1.87 -10.94 7.02
C ILE A 5 -1.09 -10.77 8.32
N PHE A 6 -1.04 -9.55 8.82
CA PHE A 6 -0.51 -9.22 10.15
C PHE A 6 -1.46 -9.70 11.24
N GLN A 7 -0.97 -10.54 12.17
CA GLN A 7 -1.77 -11.13 13.24
C GLN A 7 -1.64 -10.41 14.59
N GLY A 8 -0.70 -9.50 14.71
CA GLY A 8 -0.36 -8.76 15.93
C GLY A 8 1.14 -8.74 16.17
N LEU A 9 1.56 -7.93 17.14
CA LEU A 9 2.98 -7.80 17.48
C LEU A 9 3.56 -9.13 17.94
N HIS A 10 4.76 -9.42 17.49
CA HIS A 10 5.52 -10.65 17.81
C HIS A 10 4.80 -11.95 17.42
N GLN A 11 3.78 -11.86 16.56
CA GLN A 11 3.11 -13.02 15.98
C GLN A 11 3.58 -13.26 14.55
N PRO A 12 3.65 -14.53 14.09
CA PRO A 12 3.95 -14.81 12.71
C PRO A 12 2.86 -14.26 11.79
N LEU A 13 3.27 -13.76 10.62
CA LEU A 13 2.35 -13.43 9.55
C LEU A 13 1.69 -14.71 9.01
N THR A 14 0.45 -14.64 8.59
CA THR A 14 -0.29 -15.79 8.04
C THR A 14 -0.71 -15.56 6.59
N LEU A 15 -0.66 -16.61 5.78
CA LEU A 15 -1.19 -16.58 4.41
C LEU A 15 -2.68 -16.90 4.43
N GLU A 16 -3.50 -15.95 4.00
CA GLU A 16 -4.96 -16.07 4.02
C GLU A 16 -5.58 -15.76 2.66
N THR A 17 -6.82 -16.23 2.46
CA THR A 17 -7.64 -15.81 1.32
C THR A 17 -8.53 -14.66 1.75
N VAL A 18 -8.40 -13.53 1.06
CA VAL A 18 -9.15 -12.31 1.32
C VAL A 18 -9.92 -11.87 0.07
N THR A 19 -10.89 -10.98 0.26
CA THR A 19 -11.64 -10.37 -0.85
C THR A 19 -10.70 -9.55 -1.73
N ASP A 20 -10.89 -9.64 -3.04
CA ASP A 20 -10.14 -8.80 -3.99
C ASP A 20 -10.52 -7.33 -3.77
N PRO A 21 -9.54 -6.39 -3.84
CA PRO A 21 -9.83 -4.98 -3.70
C PRO A 21 -10.61 -4.46 -4.91
N ALA A 22 -11.49 -3.50 -4.67
CA ALA A 22 -12.14 -2.71 -5.71
C ALA A 22 -11.68 -1.24 -5.57
N PRO A 23 -11.36 -0.54 -6.68
CA PRO A 23 -10.87 0.82 -6.59
C PRO A 23 -12.02 1.81 -6.37
N ASP A 24 -11.85 2.71 -5.42
CA ASP A 24 -12.70 3.89 -5.25
C ASP A 24 -12.38 4.98 -6.29
N ALA A 25 -13.11 6.11 -6.25
CA ALA A 25 -12.86 7.23 -7.15
C ALA A 25 -11.44 7.78 -6.95
N GLY A 26 -10.69 7.93 -8.05
CA GLY A 26 -9.30 8.36 -8.05
C GLY A 26 -8.28 7.27 -7.70
N GLU A 27 -8.72 6.05 -7.42
CA GLU A 27 -7.85 4.93 -7.08
C GLU A 27 -7.64 3.98 -8.26
N LEU A 28 -6.63 3.12 -8.13
CA LEU A 28 -6.38 2.02 -9.05
C LEU A 28 -5.97 0.76 -8.27
N VAL A 29 -6.17 -0.40 -8.89
CA VAL A 29 -5.71 -1.69 -8.35
C VAL A 29 -4.52 -2.16 -9.16
N VAL A 30 -3.47 -2.53 -8.44
CA VAL A 30 -2.25 -3.12 -9.00
C VAL A 30 -2.21 -4.61 -8.67
N LYS A 31 -2.13 -5.46 -9.69
CA LYS A 31 -1.78 -6.87 -9.51
C LYS A 31 -0.28 -6.95 -9.23
N VAL A 32 0.07 -7.27 -7.99
CA VAL A 32 1.46 -7.26 -7.56
C VAL A 32 2.27 -8.36 -8.25
N GLY A 33 3.30 -7.98 -8.97
CA GLY A 33 4.24 -8.91 -9.59
C GLY A 33 5.39 -9.28 -8.67
N ARG A 34 5.87 -8.31 -7.90
CA ARG A 34 6.96 -8.47 -6.92
C ARG A 34 6.80 -7.43 -5.81
N CYS A 35 7.13 -7.83 -4.58
CA CYS A 35 7.23 -6.94 -3.43
C CYS A 35 8.55 -7.19 -2.70
N GLY A 36 9.28 -6.13 -2.39
CA GLY A 36 10.46 -6.16 -1.53
C GLY A 36 10.09 -6.31 -0.07
N ILE A 37 11.03 -6.80 0.73
CA ILE A 37 10.94 -6.81 2.20
C ILE A 37 11.85 -5.68 2.70
N CYS A 38 11.27 -4.67 3.31
CA CYS A 38 11.97 -3.55 3.91
C CYS A 38 12.30 -3.83 5.38
N GLY A 39 13.34 -3.22 5.91
CA GLY A 39 13.62 -3.25 7.35
C GLY A 39 12.48 -2.71 8.21
N SER A 40 11.71 -1.75 7.69
CA SER A 40 10.52 -1.22 8.38
C SER A 40 9.40 -2.26 8.53
N ASP A 41 9.27 -3.24 7.62
CA ASP A 41 8.28 -4.31 7.79
C ASP A 41 8.59 -5.15 9.04
N LEU A 42 9.88 -5.39 9.34
CA LEU A 42 10.29 -6.07 10.57
C LEU A 42 9.91 -5.24 11.79
N HIS A 43 10.22 -3.94 11.79
CA HIS A 43 9.84 -3.06 12.89
C HIS A 43 8.32 -2.97 13.08
N MET A 44 7.53 -2.98 11.99
CA MET A 44 6.07 -3.00 12.06
C MET A 44 5.53 -4.24 12.77
N THR A 45 6.25 -5.37 12.74
CA THR A 45 5.84 -6.59 13.46
C THR A 45 6.27 -6.61 14.92
N GLU A 46 7.13 -5.69 15.35
CA GLU A 46 7.73 -5.68 16.69
C GLU A 46 7.33 -4.47 17.54
N ASP A 47 6.98 -3.32 16.93
CA ASP A 47 6.76 -2.05 17.62
C ASP A 47 5.37 -1.48 17.32
N ALA A 48 4.60 -1.27 18.40
CA ALA A 48 3.26 -0.68 18.36
C ALA A 48 3.25 0.78 17.82
N ALA A 49 4.37 1.48 17.85
CA ALA A 49 4.47 2.86 17.36
C ALA A 49 4.16 2.99 15.86
N TYR A 50 4.31 1.90 15.09
CA TYR A 50 3.94 1.86 13.67
C TYR A 50 2.42 1.79 13.43
N GLY A 51 1.62 1.51 14.46
CA GLY A 51 0.16 1.55 14.40
C GLY A 51 -0.49 0.43 13.59
N CYS A 52 0.25 -0.63 13.25
CA CYS A 52 -0.30 -1.78 12.52
C CYS A 52 -1.36 -2.50 13.33
N GLN A 53 -2.44 -2.91 12.67
CA GLN A 53 -3.55 -3.60 13.28
C GLN A 53 -3.70 -5.02 12.72
N LYS A 54 -4.25 -5.92 13.53
CA LYS A 54 -4.58 -7.26 13.06
C LYS A 54 -5.51 -7.18 11.84
N GLY A 55 -5.13 -7.86 10.78
CA GLY A 55 -5.82 -7.84 9.49
C GLY A 55 -5.10 -7.00 8.41
N ASP A 56 -4.12 -6.17 8.79
CA ASP A 56 -3.37 -5.38 7.82
C ASP A 56 -2.55 -6.27 6.90
N ILE A 57 -2.47 -5.86 5.64
CA ILE A 57 -1.57 -6.43 4.64
C ILE A 57 -0.37 -5.49 4.53
N LEU A 58 0.79 -5.97 4.94
CA LEU A 58 2.03 -5.21 4.90
C LEU A 58 2.65 -5.18 3.49
N GLY A 59 3.91 -4.78 3.39
CA GLY A 59 4.64 -4.66 2.13
C GLY A 59 4.31 -3.34 1.41
N HIS A 60 5.32 -2.51 1.24
CA HIS A 60 5.17 -1.16 0.69
C HIS A 60 6.19 -0.85 -0.42
N GLU A 61 7.02 -1.82 -0.81
CA GLU A 61 8.00 -1.71 -1.88
C GLU A 61 7.60 -2.67 -3.02
N PHE A 62 6.53 -2.33 -3.75
CA PHE A 62 6.00 -3.25 -4.77
C PHE A 62 5.85 -2.62 -6.15
N ALA A 63 5.86 -3.50 -7.14
CA ALA A 63 5.60 -3.19 -8.52
C ALA A 63 4.68 -4.25 -9.13
N GLY A 64 3.90 -3.85 -10.13
CA GLY A 64 2.97 -4.75 -10.78
C GLY A 64 2.25 -4.11 -11.95
N GLU A 65 1.20 -4.77 -12.41
CA GLU A 65 0.36 -4.34 -13.52
C GLU A 65 -0.93 -3.69 -13.00
N VAL A 66 -1.32 -2.57 -13.58
CA VAL A 66 -2.62 -1.94 -13.30
C VAL A 66 -3.73 -2.81 -13.88
N VAL A 67 -4.63 -3.33 -13.05
CA VAL A 67 -5.72 -4.24 -13.47
C VAL A 67 -7.11 -3.63 -13.36
N ALA A 68 -7.28 -2.58 -12.57
CA ALA A 68 -8.56 -1.87 -12.47
C ALA A 68 -8.34 -0.38 -12.16
N LEU A 69 -9.28 0.45 -12.61
CA LEU A 69 -9.31 1.90 -12.36
C LEU A 69 -10.66 2.27 -11.76
N GLY A 70 -10.62 3.08 -10.72
CA GLY A 70 -11.80 3.75 -10.18
C GLY A 70 -12.25 4.90 -11.08
N ARG A 71 -13.42 5.47 -10.77
CA ARG A 71 -13.90 6.66 -11.48
C ARG A 71 -12.91 7.82 -11.29
N ASP A 72 -12.80 8.67 -12.29
CA ASP A 72 -11.98 9.90 -12.26
C ASP A 72 -10.49 9.66 -11.98
N THR A 73 -9.99 8.43 -12.17
CA THR A 73 -8.58 8.10 -12.03
C THR A 73 -7.81 8.64 -13.25
N ASN A 74 -6.77 9.44 -12.97
CA ASN A 74 -5.90 10.00 -13.98
C ASN A 74 -4.50 9.39 -13.88
N GLY A 75 -3.79 9.27 -15.00
CA GLY A 75 -2.41 8.79 -15.07
C GLY A 75 -2.31 7.40 -15.69
N PRO A 76 -1.91 6.35 -14.94
CA PRO A 76 -1.73 5.00 -15.49
C PRO A 76 -3.00 4.41 -16.08
N LYS A 77 -2.83 3.51 -17.06
CA LYS A 77 -3.91 2.79 -17.75
C LYS A 77 -3.87 1.31 -17.35
N ILE A 78 -4.99 0.61 -17.56
CA ILE A 78 -5.04 -0.86 -17.42
C ILE A 78 -3.99 -1.48 -18.34
N GLY A 79 -3.17 -2.38 -17.81
CA GLY A 79 -2.05 -3.04 -18.48
C GLY A 79 -0.71 -2.33 -18.29
N ASP A 80 -0.67 -1.13 -17.75
CA ASP A 80 0.60 -0.45 -17.47
C ASP A 80 1.36 -1.13 -16.33
N LEU A 81 2.68 -1.27 -16.50
CA LEU A 81 3.58 -1.69 -15.42
C LEU A 81 3.98 -0.47 -14.59
N VAL A 82 3.75 -0.55 -13.29
CA VAL A 82 4.00 0.55 -12.37
C VAL A 82 4.83 0.09 -11.16
N SER A 83 5.65 0.99 -10.65
CA SER A 83 6.24 0.88 -9.31
C SER A 83 5.48 1.84 -8.39
N VAL A 84 5.07 1.35 -7.23
CA VAL A 84 4.25 2.12 -6.30
C VAL A 84 5.15 2.90 -5.35
N ILE A 85 4.94 4.21 -5.27
CA ILE A 85 5.55 5.06 -4.24
C ILE A 85 4.70 4.90 -2.98
N PRO A 86 5.26 4.43 -1.86
CA PRO A 86 4.49 4.07 -0.67
C PRO A 86 4.03 5.27 0.17
N LEU A 87 4.00 6.46 -0.41
CA LEU A 87 3.67 7.70 0.30
C LEU A 87 2.23 8.12 -0.01
N LYS A 88 1.37 7.99 1.00
CA LYS A 88 0.01 8.51 0.92
C LYS A 88 -0.01 9.96 1.43
N SER A 89 -0.50 10.88 0.61
CA SER A 89 -0.55 12.31 0.93
C SER A 89 -1.91 12.91 0.57
N CYS A 90 -2.28 14.03 1.22
CA CYS A 90 -3.60 14.63 1.02
C CYS A 90 -3.75 15.44 -0.28
N GLY A 91 -2.66 15.75 -0.98
CA GLY A 91 -2.65 16.52 -2.22
C GLY A 91 -2.95 18.03 -2.07
N GLN A 92 -3.41 18.52 -0.89
CA GLN A 92 -3.95 19.88 -0.74
C GLN A 92 -3.26 20.75 0.33
N CYS A 93 -2.46 20.18 1.24
CA CYS A 93 -1.73 20.98 2.22
C CYS A 93 -0.59 21.78 1.54
N GLU A 94 0.02 22.69 2.29
CA GLU A 94 1.10 23.55 1.77
C GLU A 94 2.26 22.73 1.20
N HIS A 95 2.68 21.68 1.90
CA HIS A 95 3.77 20.81 1.46
C HIS A 95 3.39 20.05 0.18
N CYS A 96 2.19 19.49 0.10
CA CYS A 96 1.74 18.78 -1.10
C CYS A 96 1.70 19.70 -2.32
N ARG A 97 1.24 20.95 -2.15
CA ARG A 97 1.21 21.96 -3.24
C ARG A 97 2.61 22.38 -3.71
N LYS A 98 3.62 22.24 -2.86
CA LYS A 98 5.03 22.47 -3.20
C LYS A 98 5.74 21.22 -3.77
N GLY A 99 5.07 20.07 -3.83
CA GLY A 99 5.67 18.79 -4.24
C GLY A 99 6.46 18.09 -3.12
N GLU A 100 6.38 18.58 -1.91
CA GLU A 100 7.07 18.05 -0.71
C GLU A 100 6.18 17.05 0.04
N VAL A 101 5.68 16.03 -0.67
CA VAL A 101 4.65 15.10 -0.17
C VAL A 101 5.07 14.32 1.08
N GLN A 102 6.37 14.11 1.29
CA GLN A 102 6.95 13.47 2.48
C GLN A 102 6.71 14.28 3.77
N TRP A 103 6.42 15.58 3.65
CA TRP A 103 6.09 16.47 4.77
C TRP A 103 4.58 16.72 4.90
N CYS A 104 3.76 15.93 4.24
CA CYS A 104 2.31 16.06 4.32
C CYS A 104 1.82 15.93 5.76
N SER A 105 0.94 16.85 6.20
CA SER A 105 0.34 16.80 7.53
C SER A 105 -0.58 15.57 7.75
N ALA A 106 -1.05 14.95 6.67
CA ALA A 106 -1.81 13.71 6.66
C ALA A 106 -1.01 12.58 5.97
N PHE A 107 0.29 12.53 6.27
CA PHE A 107 1.18 11.49 5.75
C PHE A 107 0.71 10.09 6.18
N GLY A 108 0.75 9.15 5.26
CA GLY A 108 0.51 7.73 5.53
C GLY A 108 1.39 6.84 4.67
N LEU A 109 1.57 5.61 5.09
CA LEU A 109 2.24 4.58 4.31
C LEU A 109 1.18 3.77 3.54
N GLN A 110 1.43 3.56 2.25
CA GLN A 110 0.61 2.67 1.42
C GLN A 110 1.17 1.25 1.53
N GLY A 111 0.46 0.39 2.23
CA GLY A 111 0.73 -1.04 2.30
C GLY A 111 -0.05 -1.82 1.23
N GLY A 112 -0.09 -3.14 1.39
CA GLY A 112 -0.85 -4.07 0.54
C GLY A 112 0.00 -4.87 -0.45
N GLY A 113 1.32 -4.67 -0.47
CA GLY A 113 2.23 -5.32 -1.41
C GLY A 113 2.41 -6.82 -1.20
N TYR A 114 2.12 -7.35 -0.01
CA TYR A 114 2.18 -8.78 0.28
C TYR A 114 0.88 -9.50 -0.10
N ALA A 115 0.35 -9.20 -1.29
CA ALA A 115 -0.84 -9.81 -1.88
C ALA A 115 -0.62 -10.15 -3.36
N GLU A 116 -1.49 -11.03 -3.91
CA GLU A 116 -1.49 -11.41 -5.35
C GLU A 116 -2.04 -10.29 -6.24
#